data_3bee86673cb72375e2ec56e800830a23
#
_entry.id   3bee86673cb72375e2ec56e800830a23
#
_cell.length_a   1.000
_cell.length_b   1.000
_cell.length_c   1.000
_cell.angle_alpha   90.00
_cell.angle_beta   90.00
_cell.angle_gamma   90.00
#
_symmetry.space_group_name_H-M   'P 1'
#
loop_
_entity.id
_entity.type
_entity.pdbx_description
1 polymer ?
#
loop_
_entity_poly.entity_id
_entity_poly.type
_entity_poly.pdbx_seq_one_letter_code
_entity_poly.pdbx_strand_id
1 'polypeptide(L)'
;MKVLRWILIFVLAVSCTIGFSLPIPAQNAVSLISSDLASSGDDSSLSVLRFDPARVKAALDQGDVAGAVELLELGWKQQYETYYEGRMRSRLLSADEIARSLTRIANLTKKRTALIYSISLPDALEVVLLLPNGNLSHHRIADANETALTETIRIYRTGIVNVNSQPEDYLSAAQQLYQWIIAPLQSELQAQQIDNLIFCLGKGLRSVPMAALHDGQQFLVEQYSLGVIPAFNLLDPHPSILRGTRVLAMGASQFETETPLPAVPIEINTIRDLWQGESWLNQSFTLEQLKTRRSAYPFGIIHLATHATFAPGSVQKSYIQFWDQALRIDQLGEMNLRSPIVQLLVLSACRTALGDPNAELGFAGLAVQSGAKAALASLWSVSDAGTLVMMVNFYQQLKNVPIKAEALRQSQLAMLRGQLHLQSSPIQRAIDETSLPADLQNTVKDDLSHPYYWAAFTMIGNPW
;
A
#
# COMPACT_ATOMS: atom_id res chain seq x y z
N MET A 1 23.70 -59.38 -15.05
CA MET A 1 24.04 -60.58 -14.25
C MET A 1 24.25 -60.17 -12.80
N LYS A 2 23.39 -60.78 -11.95
CA LYS A 2 23.58 -61.13 -10.52
C LYS A 2 23.79 -60.00 -9.52
N VAL A 3 22.89 -59.69 -8.66
CA VAL A 3 22.29 -60.34 -7.46
C VAL A 3 22.79 -59.61 -6.19
N LEU A 4 21.92 -58.87 -5.53
CA LEU A 4 21.17 -59.18 -4.29
C LEU A 4 22.02 -59.46 -3.02
N ARG A 5 21.88 -58.66 -1.95
CA ARG A 5 21.41 -59.13 -0.63
C ARG A 5 21.38 -58.09 0.46
N TRP A 6 20.27 -58.11 1.14
CA TRP A 6 19.85 -57.57 2.44
C TRP A 6 20.83 -57.83 3.61
N ILE A 7 20.91 -56.92 4.59
CA ILE A 7 20.98 -57.27 6.04
C ILE A 7 20.27 -56.19 6.85
N LEU A 8 19.22 -56.61 7.56
CA LEU A 8 18.57 -55.98 8.70
C LEU A 8 19.43 -56.23 9.96
N ILE A 9 19.63 -55.23 10.81
CA ILE A 9 19.99 -55.45 12.21
C ILE A 9 19.15 -54.54 13.10
N PHE A 10 18.33 -55.17 13.93
CA PHE A 10 17.66 -54.66 15.12
C PHE A 10 18.68 -54.57 16.26
N VAL A 11 18.70 -53.47 17.04
CA VAL A 11 19.17 -53.50 18.43
C VAL A 11 18.26 -52.63 19.30
N LEU A 12 17.85 -53.25 20.38
CA LEU A 12 16.95 -52.79 21.43
C LEU A 12 17.55 -51.69 22.34
N ALA A 13 16.60 -51.04 22.98
CA ALA A 13 16.63 -50.01 24.01
C ALA A 13 17.55 -50.32 25.23
N VAL A 14 18.08 -49.25 25.83
CA VAL A 14 18.20 -49.12 27.28
C VAL A 14 17.90 -47.67 27.68
N SER A 15 16.96 -47.53 28.59
CA SER A 15 16.55 -46.31 29.24
C SER A 15 17.61 -45.89 30.26
N CYS A 16 17.93 -44.59 30.30
CA CYS A 16 18.49 -43.95 31.50
C CYS A 16 17.90 -42.53 31.62
N THR A 17 17.05 -42.37 32.60
CA THR A 17 16.46 -41.08 33.03
C THR A 17 17.51 -40.28 33.79
N ILE A 18 17.83 -39.09 33.25
CA ILE A 18 18.46 -38.00 34.04
C ILE A 18 17.65 -36.74 33.71
N GLY A 19 16.95 -36.24 34.72
CA GLY A 19 16.16 -35.01 34.61
C GLY A 19 17.07 -33.78 34.52
N PHE A 20 16.90 -33.02 33.45
CA PHE A 20 17.30 -31.63 33.38
C PHE A 20 16.08 -30.81 32.97
N SER A 21 15.68 -29.94 33.90
CA SER A 21 14.63 -28.94 33.64
C SER A 21 15.21 -27.88 32.70
N LEU A 22 14.72 -27.84 31.46
CA LEU A 22 14.94 -26.73 30.52
C LEU A 22 13.72 -25.81 30.58
N PRO A 23 13.89 -24.49 30.39
CA PRO A 23 12.76 -23.56 30.39
C PRO A 23 11.87 -23.80 29.21
N ILE A 24 10.56 -23.75 29.45
CA ILE A 24 9.49 -23.93 28.47
C ILE A 24 9.51 -22.77 27.47
N PRO A 25 9.65 -23.01 26.17
CA PRO A 25 9.50 -21.93 25.19
C PRO A 25 8.00 -21.59 25.01
N ALA A 26 7.73 -20.32 24.73
CA ALA A 26 6.41 -19.73 24.56
C ALA A 26 5.64 -20.34 23.36
N GLN A 27 5.03 -21.51 23.55
CA GLN A 27 4.12 -22.16 22.59
C GLN A 27 2.63 -21.99 22.94
N ASN A 28 2.30 -21.26 24.00
CA ASN A 28 0.94 -21.31 24.57
C ASN A 28 -0.07 -20.31 23.99
N ALA A 29 0.34 -19.30 23.23
CA ALA A 29 -0.64 -18.36 22.66
C ALA A 29 -1.35 -18.91 21.41
N VAL A 30 -0.67 -19.68 20.57
CA VAL A 30 -1.25 -20.27 19.35
C VAL A 30 -2.08 -21.52 19.65
N SER A 31 -1.73 -22.32 20.70
CA SER A 31 -2.47 -23.53 21.05
C SER A 31 -3.82 -23.24 21.70
N LEU A 32 -3.97 -22.10 22.39
CA LEU A 32 -5.27 -21.69 22.94
C LEU A 32 -6.26 -21.22 21.87
N ILE A 33 -5.76 -20.70 20.75
CA ILE A 33 -6.61 -20.28 19.62
C ILE A 33 -7.10 -21.47 18.79
N SER A 34 -6.32 -22.56 18.72
CA SER A 34 -6.68 -23.74 17.92
C SER A 34 -7.57 -24.76 18.66
N SER A 35 -7.61 -24.77 20.00
CA SER A 35 -8.48 -25.68 20.77
C SER A 35 -9.93 -25.20 20.86
N ASP A 36 -10.16 -23.88 20.81
CA ASP A 36 -11.50 -23.31 20.89
C ASP A 36 -12.27 -23.34 19.54
N LEU A 37 -11.59 -23.62 18.44
CA LEU A 37 -12.20 -23.70 17.11
C LEU A 37 -12.81 -25.08 16.78
N ALA A 38 -12.61 -26.08 17.62
CA ALA A 38 -13.02 -27.47 17.33
C ALA A 38 -14.32 -27.92 18.03
N SER A 39 -14.90 -27.12 18.92
CA SER A 39 -16.08 -27.55 19.69
C SER A 39 -17.03 -26.40 20.02
N SER A 40 -17.84 -25.94 19.12
CA SER A 40 -19.22 -25.48 19.36
C SER A 40 -19.81 -24.85 18.09
N GLY A 41 -20.86 -25.47 17.59
CA GLY A 41 -21.71 -24.90 16.56
C GLY A 41 -22.70 -23.91 17.18
N ASP A 42 -22.22 -22.75 17.64
CA ASP A 42 -23.08 -21.73 18.19
C ASP A 42 -22.66 -20.35 17.66
N ASP A 43 -23.61 -19.56 17.19
CA ASP A 43 -23.46 -18.26 16.53
C ASP A 43 -22.79 -17.19 17.44
N SER A 44 -22.63 -17.50 18.73
CA SER A 44 -21.92 -16.67 19.71
C SER A 44 -20.39 -16.70 19.54
N SER A 45 -19.82 -17.69 18.82
CA SER A 45 -18.38 -17.80 18.59
C SER A 45 -17.83 -16.80 17.57
N LEU A 46 -18.66 -16.26 16.69
CA LEU A 46 -18.26 -15.23 15.70
C LEU A 46 -18.03 -13.85 16.34
N SER A 47 -18.58 -13.61 17.54
CA SER A 47 -18.36 -12.35 18.27
C SER A 47 -16.96 -12.26 18.89
N VAL A 48 -16.27 -13.38 19.09
CA VAL A 48 -14.94 -13.46 19.74
C VAL A 48 -13.80 -13.07 18.77
N LEU A 49 -14.06 -13.00 17.46
CA LEU A 49 -13.04 -12.78 16.42
C LEU A 49 -12.97 -11.34 15.88
N ARG A 50 -13.72 -10.39 16.44
CA ARG A 50 -13.58 -8.98 16.04
C ARG A 50 -12.24 -8.42 16.50
N PHE A 51 -11.58 -7.62 15.64
CA PHE A 51 -10.41 -6.85 16.05
C PHE A 51 -10.70 -6.08 17.34
N ASP A 52 -9.97 -6.41 18.38
CA ASP A 52 -10.11 -5.82 19.72
C ASP A 52 -8.84 -5.03 20.06
N PRO A 53 -8.86 -3.70 19.96
CA PRO A 53 -7.73 -2.85 20.32
C PRO A 53 -7.28 -3.01 21.78
N ALA A 54 -8.20 -3.40 22.69
CA ALA A 54 -7.87 -3.59 24.11
C ALA A 54 -6.92 -4.78 24.31
N ARG A 55 -7.05 -5.85 23.52
CA ARG A 55 -6.12 -6.98 23.57
C ARG A 55 -4.72 -6.59 23.08
N VAL A 56 -4.64 -5.78 22.01
CA VAL A 56 -3.35 -5.24 21.53
C VAL A 56 -2.71 -4.38 22.62
N LYS A 57 -3.49 -3.46 23.23
CA LYS A 57 -2.99 -2.64 24.34
C LYS A 57 -2.48 -3.49 25.51
N ALA A 58 -3.24 -4.51 25.92
CA ALA A 58 -2.85 -5.40 27.02
C ALA A 58 -1.54 -6.15 26.72
N ALA A 59 -1.31 -6.61 25.50
CA ALA A 59 -0.03 -7.23 25.09
C ALA A 59 1.13 -6.23 25.16
N LEU A 60 0.93 -5.00 24.65
CA LEU A 60 1.93 -3.93 24.72
C LEU A 60 2.22 -3.50 26.17
N ASP A 61 1.22 -3.42 27.05
CA ASP A 61 1.37 -3.10 28.48
C ASP A 61 2.18 -4.17 29.22
N GLN A 62 2.15 -5.42 28.76
CA GLN A 62 2.94 -6.55 29.29
C GLN A 62 4.34 -6.66 28.65
N GLY A 63 4.67 -5.82 27.68
CA GLY A 63 5.92 -5.88 26.92
C GLY A 63 5.94 -6.99 25.85
N ASP A 64 4.82 -7.67 25.59
CA ASP A 64 4.69 -8.66 24.53
C ASP A 64 4.44 -7.98 23.17
N VAL A 65 5.47 -7.32 22.66
CA VAL A 65 5.40 -6.59 21.39
C VAL A 65 5.20 -7.55 20.21
N ALA A 66 5.78 -8.75 20.25
CA ALA A 66 5.61 -9.76 19.21
C ALA A 66 4.17 -10.27 19.14
N GLY A 67 3.58 -10.60 20.29
CA GLY A 67 2.17 -10.97 20.37
C GLY A 67 1.22 -9.84 19.93
N ALA A 68 1.56 -8.59 20.22
CA ALA A 68 0.81 -7.43 19.74
C ALA A 68 0.83 -7.33 18.21
N VAL A 69 1.98 -7.56 17.55
CA VAL A 69 2.08 -7.60 16.09
C VAL A 69 1.19 -8.72 15.51
N GLU A 70 1.22 -9.91 16.08
CA GLU A 70 0.38 -11.03 15.62
C GLU A 70 -1.11 -10.74 15.77
N LEU A 71 -1.53 -10.10 16.87
CA LEU A 71 -2.91 -9.65 17.07
C LEU A 71 -3.34 -8.60 16.05
N LEU A 72 -2.45 -7.66 15.71
CA LEU A 72 -2.69 -6.65 14.68
C LEU A 72 -2.86 -7.27 13.29
N GLU A 73 -1.94 -8.14 12.91
CA GLU A 73 -1.98 -8.84 11.62
C GLU A 73 -3.27 -9.65 11.45
N LEU A 74 -3.68 -10.39 12.49
CA LEU A 74 -4.91 -11.15 12.49
C LEU A 74 -6.15 -10.23 12.46
N GLY A 75 -6.18 -9.22 13.31
CA GLY A 75 -7.31 -8.32 13.46
C GLY A 75 -7.55 -7.48 12.20
N TRP A 76 -6.49 -6.99 11.57
CA TRP A 76 -6.64 -6.23 10.31
C TRP A 76 -7.04 -7.13 9.15
N LYS A 77 -6.50 -8.35 9.05
CA LYS A 77 -7.02 -9.34 8.09
C LYS A 77 -8.53 -9.49 8.24
N GLN A 78 -9.04 -9.66 9.44
CA GLN A 78 -10.47 -9.81 9.71
C GLN A 78 -11.28 -8.55 9.35
N GLN A 79 -10.73 -7.35 9.60
CA GLN A 79 -11.38 -6.10 9.17
C GLN A 79 -11.57 -6.05 7.65
N TYR A 80 -10.54 -6.44 6.89
CA TYR A 80 -10.62 -6.48 5.42
C TYR A 80 -11.56 -7.57 4.94
N GLU A 81 -11.55 -8.77 5.54
CA GLU A 81 -12.50 -9.85 5.23
C GLU A 81 -13.95 -9.43 5.48
N THR A 82 -14.21 -8.69 6.56
CA THR A 82 -15.53 -8.14 6.89
C THR A 82 -15.94 -7.05 5.90
N TYR A 83 -15.03 -6.13 5.57
CA TYR A 83 -15.31 -5.01 4.67
C TYR A 83 -15.62 -5.48 3.24
N TYR A 84 -14.85 -6.46 2.73
CA TYR A 84 -15.04 -7.01 1.38
C TYR A 84 -16.02 -8.19 1.32
N GLU A 85 -16.66 -8.55 2.43
CA GLU A 85 -17.58 -9.67 2.54
C GLU A 85 -17.00 -11.00 1.97
N GLY A 86 -15.70 -11.21 2.17
CA GLY A 86 -14.98 -12.33 1.58
C GLY A 86 -13.79 -12.82 2.40
N ARG A 87 -13.47 -14.10 2.28
CA ARG A 87 -12.30 -14.69 2.94
C ARG A 87 -11.02 -14.41 2.15
N MET A 88 -10.01 -13.88 2.80
CA MET A 88 -8.69 -13.65 2.24
C MET A 88 -7.75 -14.82 2.58
N ARG A 89 -7.24 -15.48 1.55
CA ARG A 89 -6.25 -16.56 1.75
C ARG A 89 -4.94 -15.93 2.22
N SER A 90 -4.54 -16.26 3.44
CA SER A 90 -3.25 -15.85 4.01
C SER A 90 -2.79 -16.88 5.01
N ARG A 91 -1.49 -16.98 5.21
CA ARG A 91 -0.90 -17.69 6.34
C ARG A 91 -0.57 -16.65 7.40
N LEU A 92 -1.00 -16.86 8.63
CA LEU A 92 -0.56 -16.02 9.74
C LEU A 92 0.93 -16.30 9.99
N LEU A 93 1.75 -15.26 9.86
CA LEU A 93 3.18 -15.28 10.13
C LEU A 93 3.43 -14.65 11.50
N SER A 94 4.34 -15.22 12.27
CA SER A 94 4.85 -14.57 13.46
C SER A 94 5.71 -13.36 13.12
N ALA A 95 5.94 -12.48 14.10
CA ALA A 95 6.82 -11.32 13.94
C ALA A 95 8.22 -11.72 13.43
N ASP A 96 8.77 -12.84 13.93
CA ASP A 96 10.05 -13.40 13.45
C ASP A 96 10.00 -13.88 11.99
N GLU A 97 8.90 -14.49 11.55
CA GLU A 97 8.75 -14.91 10.16
C GLU A 97 8.63 -13.71 9.22
N ILE A 98 7.96 -12.64 9.68
CA ILE A 98 7.90 -11.35 8.96
C ILE A 98 9.31 -10.77 8.85
N ALA A 99 10.07 -10.67 9.94
CA ALA A 99 11.45 -10.17 9.95
C ALA A 99 12.37 -10.96 9.00
N ARG A 100 12.27 -12.30 9.02
CA ARG A 100 13.00 -13.14 8.04
C ARG A 100 12.61 -12.84 6.60
N SER A 101 11.36 -12.51 6.35
CA SER A 101 10.91 -12.09 5.01
C SER A 101 11.50 -10.74 4.62
N LEU A 102 11.52 -9.76 5.53
CA LEU A 102 12.18 -8.47 5.32
C LEU A 102 13.69 -8.62 5.05
N THR A 103 14.37 -9.50 5.78
CA THR A 103 15.80 -9.81 5.53
C THR A 103 16.00 -10.40 4.14
N ARG A 104 15.15 -11.31 3.71
CA ARG A 104 15.21 -11.90 2.36
C ARG A 104 14.99 -10.83 1.28
N ILE A 105 14.03 -9.94 1.48
CA ILE A 105 13.77 -8.81 0.58
C ILE A 105 15.00 -7.90 0.49
N ALA A 106 15.62 -7.55 1.64
CA ALA A 106 16.83 -6.73 1.67
C ALA A 106 17.99 -7.38 0.90
N ASN A 107 18.16 -8.70 1.01
CA ASN A 107 19.19 -9.44 0.27
C ASN A 107 18.95 -9.42 -1.25
N LEU A 108 17.70 -9.48 -1.69
CA LEU A 108 17.33 -9.47 -3.10
C LEU A 108 17.37 -8.07 -3.72
N THR A 109 16.89 -7.07 -2.99
CA THR A 109 16.72 -5.70 -3.51
C THR A 109 17.89 -4.79 -3.20
N LYS A 110 18.78 -5.20 -2.26
CA LYS A 110 19.87 -4.38 -1.68
C LYS A 110 19.34 -3.13 -0.97
N LYS A 111 18.07 -3.13 -0.56
CA LYS A 111 17.42 -2.07 0.18
C LYS A 111 16.79 -2.62 1.45
N ARG A 112 17.08 -2.00 2.59
CA ARG A 112 16.56 -2.41 3.89
C ARG A 112 15.20 -1.76 4.13
N THR A 113 14.24 -2.58 4.54
CA THR A 113 12.86 -2.17 4.78
C THR A 113 12.52 -2.34 6.25
N ALA A 114 11.96 -1.31 6.87
CA ALA A 114 11.33 -1.39 8.18
C ALA A 114 9.79 -1.42 8.03
N LEU A 115 9.13 -2.14 8.93
CA LEU A 115 7.67 -2.21 9.00
C LEU A 115 7.21 -1.46 10.25
N ILE A 116 6.29 -0.52 10.07
CA ILE A 116 5.76 0.35 11.12
C ILE A 116 4.26 0.09 11.27
N TYR A 117 3.86 -0.37 12.44
CA TYR A 117 2.45 -0.47 12.83
C TYR A 117 2.07 0.76 13.64
N SER A 118 0.98 1.43 13.29
CA SER A 118 0.49 2.60 14.04
C SER A 118 -1.00 2.44 14.33
N ILE A 119 -1.36 2.50 15.62
CA ILE A 119 -2.73 2.25 16.07
C ILE A 119 -3.16 3.37 16.98
N SER A 120 -4.24 4.07 16.60
CA SER A 120 -4.90 5.04 17.46
C SER A 120 -5.74 4.32 18.51
N LEU A 121 -5.45 4.58 19.77
CA LEU A 121 -6.26 4.21 20.93
C LEU A 121 -6.88 5.46 21.55
N PRO A 122 -7.92 5.34 22.40
CA PRO A 122 -8.54 6.51 23.01
C PRO A 122 -7.56 7.40 23.80
N ASP A 123 -6.58 6.80 24.45
CA ASP A 123 -5.63 7.44 25.36
C ASP A 123 -4.24 7.71 24.77
N ALA A 124 -3.88 7.08 23.64
CA ALA A 124 -2.56 7.22 23.05
C ALA A 124 -2.51 6.74 21.58
N LEU A 125 -1.46 7.13 20.87
CA LEU A 125 -1.03 6.46 19.65
C LEU A 125 0.03 5.42 20.03
N GLU A 126 -0.18 4.18 19.63
CA GLU A 126 0.82 3.10 19.76
C GLU A 126 1.56 2.96 18.42
N VAL A 127 2.88 3.00 18.48
CA VAL A 127 3.74 2.83 17.32
C VAL A 127 4.68 1.65 17.58
N VAL A 128 4.65 0.65 16.70
CA VAL A 128 5.52 -0.52 16.78
C VAL A 128 6.40 -0.57 15.54
N LEU A 129 7.70 -0.72 15.73
CA LEU A 129 8.68 -0.89 14.68
C LEU A 129 9.16 -2.35 14.64
N LEU A 130 9.11 -2.96 13.46
CA LEU A 130 9.75 -4.26 13.19
C LEU A 130 10.85 -4.08 12.15
N LEU A 131 12.07 -4.42 12.55
CA LEU A 131 13.27 -4.30 11.73
C LEU A 131 13.64 -5.64 11.06
N PRO A 132 14.39 -5.63 9.93
CA PRO A 132 14.80 -6.85 9.24
C PRO A 132 15.63 -7.82 10.09
N ASN A 133 16.36 -7.32 11.09
CA ASN A 133 17.16 -8.12 12.02
C ASN A 133 16.33 -8.82 13.12
N GLY A 134 15.01 -8.63 13.12
CA GLY A 134 14.09 -9.18 14.12
C GLY A 134 13.87 -8.29 15.34
N ASN A 135 14.57 -7.17 15.45
CA ASN A 135 14.34 -6.24 16.56
C ASN A 135 12.95 -5.63 16.44
N LEU A 136 12.25 -5.64 17.58
CA LEU A 136 10.96 -5.00 17.80
C LEU A 136 11.14 -3.89 18.83
N SER A 137 10.57 -2.73 18.54
CA SER A 137 10.40 -1.66 19.53
C SER A 137 8.97 -1.14 19.53
N HIS A 138 8.56 -0.63 20.69
CA HIS A 138 7.23 -0.09 20.91
C HIS A 138 7.33 1.28 21.59
N HIS A 139 6.57 2.22 21.08
CA HIS A 139 6.47 3.58 21.62
C HIS A 139 5.02 3.97 21.81
N ARG A 140 4.68 4.36 23.05
CA ARG A 140 3.35 4.92 23.37
C ARG A 140 3.44 6.43 23.42
N ILE A 141 2.65 7.09 22.58
CA ILE A 141 2.62 8.54 22.44
C ILE A 141 1.34 9.06 23.08
N ALA A 142 1.41 9.40 24.38
CA ALA A 142 0.25 9.83 25.15
C ALA A 142 -0.34 11.17 24.65
N ASP A 143 0.51 12.08 24.16
CA ASP A 143 0.09 13.36 23.60
C ASP A 143 -0.72 13.21 22.30
N ALA A 144 -0.63 12.06 21.63
CA ALA A 144 -1.37 11.70 20.43
C ALA A 144 -2.60 10.83 20.76
N ASN A 145 -3.40 11.19 21.76
CA ASN A 145 -4.68 10.54 22.01
C ASN A 145 -5.64 10.71 20.81
N GLU A 146 -6.71 9.92 20.75
CA GLU A 146 -7.61 9.87 19.58
C GLU A 146 -8.12 11.26 19.16
N THR A 147 -8.43 12.14 20.12
CA THR A 147 -8.92 13.51 19.83
C THR A 147 -7.81 14.38 19.23
N ALA A 148 -6.65 14.44 19.85
CA ALA A 148 -5.51 15.23 19.36
C ALA A 148 -5.03 14.77 17.99
N LEU A 149 -4.94 13.44 17.81
CA LEU A 149 -4.54 12.81 16.56
C LEU A 149 -5.55 13.13 15.43
N THR A 150 -6.85 12.97 15.69
CA THR A 150 -7.90 13.24 14.71
C THR A 150 -7.90 14.70 14.28
N GLU A 151 -7.77 15.63 15.22
CA GLU A 151 -7.74 17.06 14.90
C GLU A 151 -6.47 17.45 14.13
N THR A 152 -5.32 16.95 14.52
CA THR A 152 -4.06 17.20 13.81
C THR A 152 -4.11 16.65 12.37
N ILE A 153 -4.63 15.45 12.18
CA ILE A 153 -4.84 14.87 10.85
C ILE A 153 -5.82 15.72 10.03
N ARG A 154 -6.91 16.20 10.64
CA ARG A 154 -7.88 17.06 9.96
C ARG A 154 -7.24 18.35 9.45
N ILE A 155 -6.47 19.06 10.30
CA ILE A 155 -5.74 20.28 9.91
C ILE A 155 -4.77 19.98 8.78
N TYR A 156 -3.94 18.93 8.94
CA TYR A 156 -2.98 18.51 7.94
C TYR A 156 -3.61 18.25 6.58
N ARG A 157 -4.69 17.44 6.55
CA ARG A 157 -5.39 17.12 5.30
C ARG A 157 -6.02 18.35 4.68
N THR A 158 -6.70 19.20 5.46
CA THR A 158 -7.36 20.40 4.94
C THR A 158 -6.35 21.34 4.26
N GLY A 159 -5.17 21.49 4.84
CA GLY A 159 -4.11 22.29 4.24
C GLY A 159 -3.53 21.63 2.98
N ILE A 160 -3.16 20.34 3.04
CA ILE A 160 -2.41 19.70 1.96
C ILE A 160 -3.24 19.42 0.70
N VAL A 161 -4.57 19.23 0.82
CA VAL A 161 -5.46 19.01 -0.33
C VAL A 161 -5.92 20.29 -1.01
N ASN A 162 -5.60 21.43 -0.46
CA ASN A 162 -5.89 22.72 -1.06
C ASN A 162 -4.67 23.23 -1.82
N VAL A 163 -4.75 23.27 -3.15
CA VAL A 163 -3.65 23.72 -4.01
C VAL A 163 -3.21 25.16 -3.76
N ASN A 164 -4.07 25.99 -3.19
CA ASN A 164 -3.79 27.38 -2.87
C ASN A 164 -3.29 27.60 -1.44
N SER A 165 -3.13 26.54 -0.65
CA SER A 165 -2.62 26.64 0.72
C SER A 165 -1.14 27.04 0.74
N GLN A 166 -0.77 27.72 1.81
CA GLN A 166 0.63 28.05 2.06
C GLN A 166 1.25 27.04 3.03
N PRO A 167 2.58 26.94 3.11
CA PRO A 167 3.24 26.00 4.04
C PRO A 167 2.72 26.10 5.48
N GLU A 168 2.37 27.29 5.94
CA GLU A 168 1.83 27.55 7.28
C GLU A 168 0.52 26.81 7.56
N ASP A 169 -0.27 26.50 6.52
CA ASP A 169 -1.58 25.87 6.65
C ASP A 169 -1.50 24.37 6.97
N TYR A 170 -0.37 23.71 6.65
CA TYR A 170 -0.20 22.25 6.84
C TYR A 170 1.10 21.84 7.53
N LEU A 171 2.16 22.67 7.48
CA LEU A 171 3.50 22.24 7.88
C LEU A 171 3.59 21.97 9.39
N SER A 172 2.95 22.77 10.22
CA SER A 172 2.93 22.54 11.67
C SER A 172 2.26 21.20 12.02
N ALA A 173 1.15 20.87 11.37
CA ALA A 173 0.47 19.59 11.58
C ALA A 173 1.27 18.42 10.98
N ALA A 174 1.95 18.62 9.84
CA ALA A 174 2.87 17.63 9.26
C ALA A 174 4.05 17.33 10.20
N GLN A 175 4.61 18.36 10.84
CA GLN A 175 5.68 18.22 11.84
C GLN A 175 5.18 17.50 13.09
N GLN A 176 4.00 17.83 13.58
CA GLN A 176 3.43 17.17 14.76
C GLN A 176 3.19 15.69 14.50
N LEU A 177 2.65 15.31 13.33
CA LEU A 177 2.47 13.90 12.95
C LEU A 177 3.81 13.19 12.79
N TYR A 178 4.83 13.85 12.25
CA TYR A 178 6.20 13.31 12.19
C TYR A 178 6.73 13.02 13.59
N GLN A 179 6.58 13.96 14.53
CA GLN A 179 7.03 13.80 15.93
C GLN A 179 6.34 12.62 16.62
N TRP A 180 5.09 12.33 16.30
CA TRP A 180 4.35 11.24 16.89
C TRP A 180 4.63 9.87 16.23
N ILE A 181 4.84 9.83 14.91
CA ILE A 181 4.89 8.57 14.17
C ILE A 181 6.32 8.14 13.83
N ILE A 182 7.21 9.08 13.51
CA ILE A 182 8.54 8.79 12.94
C ILE A 182 9.67 9.11 13.92
N ALA A 183 9.62 10.26 14.58
CA ALA A 183 10.71 10.73 15.43
C ALA A 183 11.10 9.72 16.54
N PRO A 184 10.16 9.00 17.19
CA PRO A 184 10.51 8.00 18.20
C PRO A 184 11.37 6.84 17.65
N LEU A 185 11.27 6.58 16.34
CA LEU A 185 11.94 5.47 15.65
C LEU A 185 13.26 5.87 14.99
N GLN A 186 13.54 7.17 14.90
CA GLN A 186 14.60 7.73 14.04
C GLN A 186 16.00 7.15 14.33
N SER A 187 16.35 6.98 15.60
CA SER A 187 17.65 6.42 16.00
C SER A 187 17.83 4.99 15.51
N GLU A 188 16.79 4.18 15.60
CA GLU A 188 16.81 2.78 15.17
C GLU A 188 16.83 2.66 13.64
N LEU A 189 16.03 3.49 12.95
CA LEU A 189 16.00 3.55 11.48
C LEU A 189 17.37 3.93 10.92
N GLN A 190 18.04 4.92 11.52
CA GLN A 190 19.38 5.36 11.12
C GLN A 190 20.44 4.29 11.43
N ALA A 191 20.45 3.72 12.66
CA ALA A 191 21.39 2.69 13.05
C ALA A 191 21.34 1.46 12.15
N GLN A 192 20.15 1.11 11.63
CA GLN A 192 19.95 -0.01 10.72
C GLN A 192 20.03 0.40 9.24
N GLN A 193 20.30 1.66 8.94
CA GLN A 193 20.39 2.18 7.56
C GLN A 193 19.18 1.78 6.72
N ILE A 194 17.99 2.06 7.23
CA ILE A 194 16.74 1.74 6.54
C ILE A 194 16.58 2.63 5.31
N ASP A 195 16.17 2.05 4.19
CA ASP A 195 15.89 2.73 2.92
C ASP A 195 14.39 2.92 2.68
N ASN A 196 13.58 1.95 3.14
CA ASN A 196 12.14 1.93 2.86
C ASN A 196 11.34 1.82 4.16
N LEU A 197 10.26 2.60 4.28
CA LEU A 197 9.30 2.47 5.37
C LEU A 197 7.98 1.93 4.81
N ILE A 198 7.50 0.85 5.39
CA ILE A 198 6.22 0.25 5.06
C ILE A 198 5.29 0.42 6.24
N PHE A 199 4.17 1.04 6.00
CA PHE A 199 3.20 1.37 7.02
C PHE A 199 2.03 0.38 7.02
N CYS A 200 1.77 -0.20 8.17
CA CYS A 200 0.55 -0.89 8.55
C CYS A 200 -0.26 0.04 9.45
N LEU A 201 -1.34 0.61 8.97
CA LEU A 201 -2.03 1.73 9.60
C LEU A 201 -3.40 1.34 10.13
N GLY A 202 -3.71 1.75 11.35
CA GLY A 202 -5.02 1.65 11.96
C GLY A 202 -6.02 2.65 11.38
N LYS A 203 -7.24 2.59 11.91
CA LYS A 203 -8.33 3.50 11.58
C LYS A 203 -7.91 4.96 11.72
N GLY A 204 -8.27 5.80 10.77
CA GLY A 204 -7.98 7.24 10.75
C GLY A 204 -6.60 7.61 10.22
N LEU A 205 -5.67 6.65 10.14
CA LEU A 205 -4.29 6.86 9.67
C LEU A 205 -4.08 6.44 8.21
N ARG A 206 -4.90 5.54 7.66
CA ARG A 206 -4.71 4.94 6.33
C ARG A 206 -4.78 5.94 5.18
N SER A 207 -5.38 7.08 5.40
CA SER A 207 -5.50 8.18 4.43
C SER A 207 -4.60 9.39 4.77
N VAL A 208 -3.64 9.21 5.67
CA VAL A 208 -2.60 10.22 5.93
C VAL A 208 -1.54 10.14 4.83
N PRO A 209 -1.25 11.24 4.13
CA PRO A 209 -0.22 11.27 3.10
C PRO A 209 1.18 11.26 3.74
N MET A 210 1.67 10.05 4.09
CA MET A 210 2.93 9.85 4.81
C MET A 210 4.12 10.51 4.13
N ALA A 211 4.10 10.62 2.79
CA ALA A 211 5.18 11.22 2.02
C ALA A 211 5.48 12.68 2.41
N ALA A 212 4.46 13.43 2.81
CA ALA A 212 4.58 14.83 3.17
C ALA A 212 4.57 15.10 4.70
N LEU A 213 4.82 14.09 5.55
CA LEU A 213 5.25 14.34 6.92
C LEU A 213 6.59 15.09 6.91
N HIS A 214 6.85 15.95 7.88
CA HIS A 214 8.00 16.85 7.84
C HIS A 214 8.75 16.88 9.18
N ASP A 215 10.09 16.76 9.16
CA ASP A 215 10.92 16.72 10.37
C ASP A 215 11.32 18.09 10.92
N GLY A 216 10.91 19.17 10.24
CA GLY A 216 11.32 20.55 10.48
C GLY A 216 12.33 21.08 9.45
N GLN A 217 12.95 20.19 8.67
CA GLN A 217 13.94 20.52 7.63
C GLN A 217 13.55 20.00 6.24
N GLN A 218 12.97 18.79 6.18
CA GLN A 218 12.64 18.10 4.94
C GLN A 218 11.43 17.18 5.11
N PHE A 219 10.80 16.82 3.99
CA PHE A 219 9.70 15.87 3.95
C PHE A 219 10.21 14.43 4.11
N LEU A 220 9.38 13.55 4.66
CA LEU A 220 9.72 12.13 4.88
C LEU A 220 10.13 11.42 3.57
N VAL A 221 9.49 11.77 2.44
CA VAL A 221 9.83 11.23 1.11
C VAL A 221 11.26 11.58 0.68
N GLU A 222 11.87 12.62 1.23
CA GLU A 222 13.27 12.97 0.92
C GLU A 222 14.27 11.99 1.56
N GLN A 223 13.85 11.32 2.63
CA GLN A 223 14.69 10.36 3.36
C GLN A 223 14.41 8.92 2.93
N TYR A 224 13.15 8.52 2.77
CA TYR A 224 12.74 7.13 2.59
C TYR A 224 11.81 6.95 1.39
N SER A 225 11.84 5.78 0.75
CA SER A 225 10.74 5.34 -0.08
C SER A 225 9.64 4.72 0.80
N LEU A 226 8.38 4.91 0.41
CA LEU A 226 7.23 4.66 1.28
C LEU A 226 6.22 3.72 0.62
N GLY A 227 5.59 2.88 1.43
CA GLY A 227 4.46 2.06 1.02
C GLY A 227 3.46 1.90 2.17
N VAL A 228 2.22 1.62 1.80
CA VAL A 228 1.14 1.30 2.75
C VAL A 228 0.66 -0.11 2.48
N ILE A 229 0.50 -0.91 3.50
CA ILE A 229 -0.03 -2.27 3.39
C ILE A 229 -1.22 -2.46 4.33
N PRO A 230 -2.21 -3.28 3.94
CA PRO A 230 -3.34 -3.59 4.81
C PRO A 230 -2.92 -4.42 6.03
N ALA A 231 -2.10 -5.43 5.80
CA ALA A 231 -1.39 -6.27 6.74
C ALA A 231 -0.30 -7.03 5.97
N PHE A 232 0.81 -7.37 6.59
CA PHE A 232 1.90 -8.09 5.92
C PHE A 232 1.46 -9.50 5.47
N ASN A 233 0.63 -10.15 6.27
CA ASN A 233 0.07 -11.48 5.99
C ASN A 233 -0.86 -11.54 4.78
N LEU A 234 -1.33 -10.41 4.28
CA LEU A 234 -2.18 -10.31 3.08
C LEU A 234 -1.37 -10.12 1.80
N LEU A 235 -0.05 -10.00 1.88
CA LEU A 235 0.82 -9.75 0.74
C LEU A 235 1.49 -11.03 0.24
N ASP A 236 1.84 -11.03 -1.04
CA ASP A 236 2.95 -11.84 -1.55
C ASP A 236 4.25 -11.02 -1.41
N PRO A 237 5.14 -11.35 -0.46
CA PRO A 237 6.31 -10.52 -0.16
C PRO A 237 7.46 -10.70 -1.16
N HIS A 238 7.31 -11.54 -2.19
CA HIS A 238 8.37 -11.71 -3.19
C HIS A 238 8.51 -10.44 -4.04
N PRO A 239 9.74 -9.89 -4.21
CA PRO A 239 9.95 -8.74 -5.05
C PRO A 239 9.43 -8.94 -6.46
N SER A 240 8.88 -7.89 -7.04
CA SER A 240 8.31 -7.91 -8.38
C SER A 240 9.39 -7.66 -9.44
N ILE A 241 9.34 -8.42 -10.53
CA ILE A 241 10.21 -8.17 -11.69
C ILE A 241 9.33 -7.50 -12.76
N LEU A 242 9.47 -6.18 -12.90
CA LEU A 242 8.77 -5.41 -13.93
C LEU A 242 9.55 -5.31 -15.24
N ARG A 243 10.88 -5.49 -15.20
CA ARG A 243 11.71 -5.41 -16.40
C ARG A 243 11.29 -6.46 -17.42
N GLY A 244 11.02 -6.02 -18.65
CA GLY A 244 10.58 -6.89 -19.74
C GLY A 244 9.08 -7.22 -19.74
N THR A 245 8.30 -6.71 -18.77
CA THR A 245 6.84 -6.81 -18.84
C THR A 245 6.26 -5.72 -19.75
N ARG A 246 5.02 -5.95 -20.23
CA ARG A 246 4.28 -4.96 -21.02
C ARG A 246 3.20 -4.29 -20.16
N VAL A 247 2.80 -3.09 -20.56
CA VAL A 247 1.67 -2.38 -19.97
C VAL A 247 0.43 -2.54 -20.83
N LEU A 248 -0.73 -2.72 -20.18
CA LEU A 248 -2.05 -2.47 -20.77
C LEU A 248 -2.56 -1.16 -20.17
N ALA A 249 -2.52 -0.08 -20.96
CA ALA A 249 -2.96 1.24 -20.57
C ALA A 249 -4.36 1.48 -21.12
N MET A 250 -5.34 1.72 -20.25
CA MET A 250 -6.71 1.93 -20.61
C MET A 250 -7.28 3.15 -19.89
N GLY A 251 -8.20 3.90 -20.52
CA GLY A 251 -8.78 5.06 -19.88
C GLY A 251 -9.91 5.72 -20.65
N ALA A 252 -10.56 6.67 -20.01
CA ALA A 252 -11.59 7.50 -20.63
C ALA A 252 -11.31 8.98 -20.37
N SER A 253 -11.46 9.80 -21.39
CA SER A 253 -11.35 11.26 -21.32
C SER A 253 -12.69 11.97 -21.23
N GLN A 254 -13.77 11.26 -21.49
CA GLN A 254 -15.14 11.78 -21.49
C GLN A 254 -16.04 10.86 -20.68
N PHE A 255 -16.97 11.44 -19.95
CA PHE A 255 -17.93 10.76 -19.09
C PHE A 255 -19.30 11.43 -19.23
N GLU A 256 -20.38 10.69 -18.98
CA GLU A 256 -21.73 11.26 -19.00
C GLU A 256 -22.01 12.13 -17.78
N THR A 257 -21.48 11.74 -16.61
CA THR A 257 -21.79 12.36 -15.30
C THR A 257 -20.58 12.87 -14.55
N GLU A 258 -19.38 12.35 -14.85
CA GLU A 258 -18.14 12.74 -14.18
C GLU A 258 -17.42 13.84 -14.96
N THR A 259 -16.50 14.53 -14.29
CA THR A 259 -15.66 15.58 -14.90
C THR A 259 -14.79 14.99 -16.01
N PRO A 260 -14.68 15.62 -17.19
CA PRO A 260 -13.75 15.18 -18.23
C PRO A 260 -12.30 15.13 -17.75
N LEU A 261 -11.52 14.19 -18.31
CA LEU A 261 -10.09 14.01 -18.07
C LEU A 261 -9.31 14.19 -19.40
N PRO A 262 -9.12 15.43 -19.87
CA PRO A 262 -8.57 15.71 -21.19
C PRO A 262 -7.10 15.30 -21.36
N ALA A 263 -6.31 15.10 -20.28
CA ALA A 263 -4.94 14.60 -20.36
C ALA A 263 -4.84 13.08 -20.57
N VAL A 264 -5.89 12.31 -20.34
CA VAL A 264 -5.87 10.83 -20.40
C VAL A 264 -5.37 10.29 -21.75
N PRO A 265 -5.77 10.82 -22.93
CA PRO A 265 -5.25 10.32 -24.21
C PRO A 265 -3.73 10.49 -24.33
N ILE A 266 -3.17 11.59 -23.83
CA ILE A 266 -1.73 11.87 -23.81
C ILE A 266 -1.05 10.92 -22.83
N GLU A 267 -1.62 10.76 -21.63
CA GLU A 267 -1.09 9.90 -20.56
C GLU A 267 -0.95 8.45 -21.03
N ILE A 268 -2.04 7.82 -21.47
CA ILE A 268 -2.01 6.38 -21.83
C ILE A 268 -1.15 6.10 -23.06
N ASN A 269 -1.14 6.99 -24.06
CA ASN A 269 -0.28 6.82 -25.25
C ASN A 269 1.20 6.97 -24.89
N THR A 270 1.55 7.99 -24.11
CA THR A 270 2.92 8.18 -23.63
C THR A 270 3.41 6.97 -22.81
N ILE A 271 2.58 6.45 -21.92
CA ILE A 271 2.91 5.27 -21.10
C ILE A 271 3.06 4.03 -21.97
N ARG A 272 2.14 3.79 -22.94
CA ARG A 272 2.25 2.69 -23.89
C ARG A 272 3.60 2.72 -24.62
N ASP A 273 4.03 3.87 -25.10
CA ASP A 273 5.26 4.01 -25.87
C ASP A 273 6.51 3.89 -24.99
N LEU A 274 6.46 4.46 -23.79
CA LEU A 274 7.53 4.31 -22.80
C LEU A 274 7.73 2.86 -22.39
N TRP A 275 6.66 2.05 -22.24
CA TRP A 275 6.73 0.71 -21.66
C TRP A 275 6.45 -0.43 -22.67
N GLN A 276 6.29 -0.15 -23.96
CA GLN A 276 5.99 -1.13 -25.00
C GLN A 276 4.72 -1.93 -24.68
N GLY A 277 3.57 -1.28 -24.74
CA GLY A 277 2.29 -1.86 -24.33
C GLY A 277 1.20 -1.73 -25.38
N GLU A 278 -0.02 -1.79 -24.90
CA GLU A 278 -1.24 -1.51 -25.64
C GLU A 278 -1.99 -0.37 -24.96
N SER A 279 -2.71 0.43 -25.75
CA SER A 279 -3.59 1.48 -25.22
C SER A 279 -5.00 1.34 -25.77
N TRP A 280 -6.00 1.57 -24.90
CA TRP A 280 -7.43 1.52 -25.26
C TRP A 280 -8.15 2.69 -24.59
N LEU A 281 -8.89 3.48 -25.40
CA LEU A 281 -9.43 4.76 -24.97
C LEU A 281 -10.95 4.82 -25.19
N ASN A 282 -11.68 5.48 -24.28
CA ASN A 282 -13.11 5.76 -24.34
C ASN A 282 -13.95 4.50 -24.61
N GLN A 283 -14.72 4.43 -25.69
CA GLN A 283 -15.60 3.31 -26.02
C GLN A 283 -14.91 1.94 -26.00
N SER A 284 -13.60 1.89 -26.18
CA SER A 284 -12.80 0.67 -26.10
C SER A 284 -12.29 0.37 -24.69
N PHE A 285 -12.51 1.26 -23.73
CA PHE A 285 -12.17 1.05 -22.33
C PHE A 285 -13.30 0.37 -21.58
N THR A 286 -13.52 -0.90 -21.82
CA THR A 286 -14.53 -1.72 -21.15
C THR A 286 -13.91 -2.82 -20.30
N LEU A 287 -14.67 -3.34 -19.31
CA LEU A 287 -14.21 -4.47 -18.49
C LEU A 287 -14.00 -5.72 -19.36
N GLU A 288 -14.85 -5.94 -20.36
CA GLU A 288 -14.73 -7.07 -21.27
C GLU A 288 -13.48 -6.97 -22.15
N GLN A 289 -13.16 -5.77 -22.64
CA GLN A 289 -11.92 -5.54 -23.37
C GLN A 289 -10.68 -5.80 -22.51
N LEU A 290 -10.68 -5.37 -21.25
CA LEU A 290 -9.61 -5.67 -20.31
C LEU A 290 -9.44 -7.18 -20.16
N LYS A 291 -10.52 -7.94 -19.90
CA LYS A 291 -10.50 -9.40 -19.77
C LYS A 291 -9.96 -10.08 -21.05
N THR A 292 -10.44 -9.64 -22.21
CA THR A 292 -10.03 -10.17 -23.53
C THR A 292 -8.54 -9.96 -23.77
N ARG A 293 -8.01 -8.75 -23.54
CA ARG A 293 -6.58 -8.45 -23.74
C ARG A 293 -5.71 -9.24 -22.78
N ARG A 294 -6.13 -9.35 -21.51
CA ARG A 294 -5.40 -10.14 -20.52
C ARG A 294 -5.39 -11.64 -20.84
N SER A 295 -6.44 -12.16 -21.42
CA SER A 295 -6.48 -13.55 -21.90
C SER A 295 -5.52 -13.81 -23.07
N ALA A 296 -5.29 -12.78 -23.91
CA ALA A 296 -4.40 -12.87 -25.06
C ALA A 296 -2.93 -12.66 -24.70
N TYR A 297 -2.63 -11.88 -23.64
CA TYR A 297 -1.26 -11.56 -23.25
C TYR A 297 -1.11 -11.31 -21.73
N PRO A 298 -0.02 -11.82 -21.09
CA PRO A 298 0.22 -11.64 -19.66
C PRO A 298 0.85 -10.26 -19.36
N PHE A 299 0.07 -9.19 -19.41
CA PHE A 299 0.54 -7.86 -19.03
C PHE A 299 0.96 -7.84 -17.55
N GLY A 300 2.17 -7.37 -17.26
CA GLY A 300 2.66 -7.22 -15.89
C GLY A 300 2.18 -5.93 -15.22
N ILE A 301 1.78 -4.94 -16.02
CA ILE A 301 1.24 -3.66 -15.53
C ILE A 301 -0.13 -3.42 -16.18
N ILE A 302 -1.10 -3.07 -15.35
CA ILE A 302 -2.40 -2.54 -15.79
C ILE A 302 -2.48 -1.09 -15.32
N HIS A 303 -2.67 -0.17 -16.26
CA HIS A 303 -2.84 1.25 -15.99
C HIS A 303 -4.24 1.68 -16.40
N LEU A 304 -5.03 2.17 -15.45
CA LEU A 304 -6.38 2.65 -15.64
C LEU A 304 -6.44 4.16 -15.38
N ALA A 305 -6.50 4.95 -16.44
CA ALA A 305 -6.65 6.41 -16.38
C ALA A 305 -8.15 6.76 -16.44
N THR A 306 -8.77 6.73 -15.27
CA THR A 306 -10.22 6.94 -15.11
C THR A 306 -10.56 7.31 -13.67
N HIS A 307 -11.79 7.80 -13.46
CA HIS A 307 -12.28 8.04 -12.11
C HIS A 307 -12.38 6.74 -11.30
N ALA A 308 -11.90 6.78 -10.07
CA ALA A 308 -12.13 5.77 -9.06
C ALA A 308 -12.53 6.46 -7.75
N THR A 309 -13.61 5.99 -7.15
CA THR A 309 -14.18 6.60 -5.95
C THR A 309 -14.15 5.60 -4.80
N PHE A 310 -13.56 6.00 -3.68
CA PHE A 310 -13.63 5.29 -2.40
C PHE A 310 -14.53 6.10 -1.47
N ALA A 311 -15.79 5.67 -1.40
CA ALA A 311 -16.86 6.42 -0.76
C ALA A 311 -17.09 6.03 0.70
N PRO A 312 -17.67 6.91 1.53
CA PRO A 312 -18.10 6.59 2.88
C PRO A 312 -19.14 5.47 2.92
N GLY A 313 -19.12 4.69 3.99
CA GLY A 313 -20.12 3.66 4.27
C GLY A 313 -19.78 2.32 3.65
N SER A 314 -20.71 1.72 2.90
CA SER A 314 -20.54 0.35 2.40
C SER A 314 -19.61 0.25 1.20
N VAL A 315 -18.96 -0.91 1.05
CA VAL A 315 -18.05 -1.23 -0.06
C VAL A 315 -18.69 -1.05 -1.44
N GLN A 316 -20.02 -1.25 -1.53
CA GLN A 316 -20.79 -1.15 -2.78
C GLN A 316 -20.87 0.29 -3.34
N LYS A 317 -20.57 1.30 -2.53
CA LYS A 317 -20.54 2.71 -2.96
C LYS A 317 -19.20 3.12 -3.58
N SER A 318 -18.19 2.27 -3.46
CA SER A 318 -16.86 2.51 -4.01
C SER A 318 -16.68 1.75 -5.31
N TYR A 319 -16.13 2.42 -6.35
CA TYR A 319 -16.05 1.85 -7.69
C TYR A 319 -14.90 2.42 -8.52
N ILE A 320 -14.57 1.71 -9.60
CA ILE A 320 -13.74 2.19 -10.71
C ILE A 320 -14.66 2.38 -11.92
N GLN A 321 -14.66 3.56 -12.55
CA GLN A 321 -15.49 3.88 -13.69
C GLN A 321 -14.85 3.34 -14.98
N PHE A 322 -15.48 2.34 -15.60
CA PHE A 322 -15.23 1.96 -16.98
C PHE A 322 -16.12 2.77 -17.92
N TRP A 323 -15.88 2.70 -19.21
CA TRP A 323 -16.72 3.40 -20.20
C TRP A 323 -18.19 2.97 -20.15
N ASP A 324 -18.41 1.68 -20.04
CA ASP A 324 -19.73 1.03 -20.11
C ASP A 324 -20.38 0.77 -18.75
N GLN A 325 -19.60 0.82 -17.66
CA GLN A 325 -20.09 0.48 -16.33
C GLN A 325 -19.18 0.99 -15.20
N ALA A 326 -19.76 1.09 -14.01
CA ALA A 326 -18.99 1.25 -12.77
C ALA A 326 -18.70 -0.15 -12.18
N LEU A 327 -17.44 -0.52 -12.08
CA LEU A 327 -17.02 -1.76 -11.41
C LEU A 327 -16.83 -1.47 -9.92
N ARG A 328 -17.68 -2.05 -9.06
CA ARG A 328 -17.56 -1.88 -7.61
C ARG A 328 -16.27 -2.52 -7.09
N ILE A 329 -15.73 -1.99 -6.00
CA ILE A 329 -14.44 -2.50 -5.47
C ILE A 329 -14.56 -3.89 -4.83
N ASP A 330 -15.74 -4.34 -4.40
CA ASP A 330 -15.97 -5.74 -3.99
C ASP A 330 -15.94 -6.69 -5.20
N GLN A 331 -16.12 -6.19 -6.42
CA GLN A 331 -16.08 -6.94 -7.68
C GLN A 331 -14.72 -6.87 -8.39
N LEU A 332 -13.70 -6.24 -7.83
CA LEU A 332 -12.38 -6.10 -8.48
C LEU A 332 -11.75 -7.44 -8.88
N GLY A 333 -12.12 -8.52 -8.20
CA GLY A 333 -11.74 -9.88 -8.60
C GLY A 333 -12.13 -10.25 -10.02
N GLU A 334 -13.15 -9.61 -10.61
CA GLU A 334 -13.58 -9.83 -12.01
C GLU A 334 -12.53 -9.37 -13.03
N MET A 335 -11.63 -8.45 -12.67
CA MET A 335 -10.51 -8.08 -13.53
C MET A 335 -9.50 -9.21 -13.70
N ASN A 336 -9.56 -10.25 -12.86
CA ASN A 336 -8.69 -11.43 -12.87
C ASN A 336 -7.19 -11.08 -12.86
N LEU A 337 -6.74 -10.20 -11.96
CA LEU A 337 -5.35 -9.74 -11.95
C LEU A 337 -4.37 -10.75 -11.29
N ARG A 338 -4.88 -11.88 -10.76
CA ARG A 338 -4.07 -12.94 -10.15
C ARG A 338 -3.47 -13.92 -11.15
N SER A 339 -4.13 -14.15 -12.28
CA SER A 339 -3.69 -15.17 -13.24
C SER A 339 -3.91 -14.73 -14.69
N PRO A 340 -2.85 -14.42 -15.44
CA PRO A 340 -1.46 -14.22 -14.98
C PRO A 340 -1.35 -13.07 -13.97
N ILE A 341 -0.37 -13.16 -13.06
CA ILE A 341 -0.26 -12.18 -11.97
C ILE A 341 0.14 -10.81 -12.49
N VAL A 342 -0.62 -9.78 -12.10
CA VAL A 342 -0.28 -8.38 -12.35
C VAL A 342 0.63 -7.88 -11.24
N GLN A 343 1.79 -7.37 -11.61
CA GLN A 343 2.79 -6.88 -10.67
C GLN A 343 2.43 -5.48 -10.14
N LEU A 344 1.73 -4.68 -10.97
CA LEU A 344 1.33 -3.31 -10.63
C LEU A 344 0.01 -2.94 -11.31
N LEU A 345 -0.97 -2.54 -10.50
CA LEU A 345 -2.17 -1.84 -10.92
C LEU A 345 -1.98 -0.34 -10.66
N VAL A 346 -2.20 0.52 -11.65
CA VAL A 346 -2.18 1.98 -11.49
C VAL A 346 -3.58 2.52 -11.71
N LEU A 347 -4.06 3.33 -10.76
CA LEU A 347 -5.28 4.13 -10.87
C LEU A 347 -4.87 5.61 -10.80
N SER A 348 -4.89 6.31 -11.91
CA SER A 348 -4.30 7.66 -11.98
C SER A 348 -5.24 8.77 -11.52
N ALA A 349 -6.57 8.58 -11.52
CA ALA A 349 -7.54 9.60 -11.12
C ALA A 349 -8.47 9.11 -10.00
N CYS A 350 -7.93 8.91 -8.80
CA CYS A 350 -8.69 8.44 -7.65
C CYS A 350 -9.23 9.57 -6.78
N ARG A 351 -10.35 9.30 -6.10
CA ARG A 351 -10.93 10.15 -5.07
C ARG A 351 -11.29 9.29 -3.85
N THR A 352 -10.61 9.51 -2.74
CA THR A 352 -10.90 8.84 -1.47
C THR A 352 -11.63 9.79 -0.53
N ALA A 353 -12.70 9.33 0.10
CA ALA A 353 -13.35 10.09 1.16
C ALA A 353 -12.46 10.09 2.41
N LEU A 354 -11.58 11.07 2.50
CA LEU A 354 -10.58 11.20 3.55
C LEU A 354 -11.25 11.31 4.93
N GLY A 355 -10.82 10.47 5.86
CA GLY A 355 -11.36 10.41 7.22
C GLY A 355 -12.53 9.46 7.41
N ASP A 356 -13.09 8.86 6.36
CA ASP A 356 -14.07 7.78 6.51
C ASP A 356 -13.35 6.42 6.60
N PRO A 357 -13.58 5.64 7.68
CA PRO A 357 -12.86 4.38 7.90
C PRO A 357 -13.10 3.32 6.81
N ASN A 358 -14.28 3.33 6.17
CA ASN A 358 -14.61 2.36 5.13
C ASN A 358 -13.97 2.74 3.79
N ALA A 359 -13.97 4.04 3.44
CA ALA A 359 -13.22 4.53 2.29
C ALA A 359 -11.71 4.26 2.43
N GLU A 360 -11.16 4.43 3.64
CA GLU A 360 -9.77 4.11 3.95
C GLU A 360 -9.45 2.61 3.80
N LEU A 361 -10.37 1.72 4.20
CA LEU A 361 -10.21 0.27 3.99
C LEU A 361 -10.25 -0.07 2.50
N GLY A 362 -11.18 0.52 1.74
CA GLY A 362 -11.27 0.33 0.30
C GLY A 362 -9.98 0.71 -0.41
N PHE A 363 -9.43 1.87 -0.08
CA PHE A 363 -8.18 2.37 -0.64
C PHE A 363 -6.99 1.49 -0.27
N ALA A 364 -6.75 1.25 1.02
CA ALA A 364 -5.59 0.49 1.47
C ALA A 364 -5.65 -1.00 1.11
N GLY A 365 -6.85 -1.56 0.90
CA GLY A 365 -7.07 -2.95 0.48
C GLY A 365 -7.04 -3.18 -1.04
N LEU A 366 -6.91 -2.13 -1.85
CA LEU A 366 -7.06 -2.17 -3.30
C LEU A 366 -6.19 -3.25 -3.98
N ALA A 367 -4.91 -3.34 -3.64
CA ALA A 367 -4.00 -4.31 -4.23
C ALA A 367 -4.44 -5.76 -3.92
N VAL A 368 -4.77 -6.04 -2.68
CA VAL A 368 -5.19 -7.39 -2.23
C VAL A 368 -6.51 -7.79 -2.89
N GLN A 369 -7.49 -6.89 -2.92
CA GLN A 369 -8.81 -7.17 -3.46
C GLN A 369 -8.78 -7.34 -4.98
N SER A 370 -8.04 -6.51 -5.70
CA SER A 370 -7.87 -6.66 -7.15
C SER A 370 -7.08 -7.90 -7.55
N GLY A 371 -6.25 -8.41 -6.65
CA GLY A 371 -5.35 -9.54 -6.88
C GLY A 371 -4.03 -9.16 -7.55
N ALA A 372 -3.74 -7.87 -7.71
CA ALA A 372 -2.42 -7.39 -8.11
C ALA A 372 -1.44 -7.45 -6.92
N LYS A 373 -0.13 -7.55 -7.19
CA LYS A 373 0.87 -7.51 -6.11
C LYS A 373 0.94 -6.13 -5.45
N ALA A 374 0.85 -5.08 -6.24
CA ALA A 374 0.83 -3.70 -5.76
C ALA A 374 -0.19 -2.87 -6.54
N ALA A 375 -0.63 -1.79 -5.93
CA ALA A 375 -1.39 -0.74 -6.60
C ALA A 375 -0.74 0.63 -6.33
N LEU A 376 -0.79 1.52 -7.33
CA LEU A 376 -0.51 2.94 -7.18
C LEU A 376 -1.82 3.68 -7.36
N ALA A 377 -2.20 4.47 -6.36
CA ALA A 377 -3.44 5.25 -6.39
C ALA A 377 -3.26 6.57 -5.64
N SER A 378 -4.15 7.53 -5.88
CA SER A 378 -4.12 8.84 -5.21
C SER A 378 -5.16 8.95 -4.10
N LEU A 379 -4.81 9.60 -3.00
CA LEU A 379 -5.69 9.85 -1.86
C LEU A 379 -6.76 10.90 -2.15
N TRP A 380 -6.50 11.81 -3.06
CA TRP A 380 -7.45 12.83 -3.52
C TRP A 380 -7.29 13.09 -5.01
N SER A 381 -8.28 13.73 -5.63
CA SER A 381 -8.21 14.13 -7.02
C SER A 381 -7.13 15.20 -7.20
N VAL A 382 -6.05 14.84 -7.85
CA VAL A 382 -5.01 15.75 -8.34
C VAL A 382 -5.47 16.32 -9.67
N SER A 383 -4.97 17.49 -10.06
CA SER A 383 -5.25 18.04 -11.38
C SER A 383 -4.81 17.10 -12.48
N ASP A 384 -5.55 17.07 -13.58
CA ASP A 384 -5.31 16.18 -14.71
C ASP A 384 -3.89 16.38 -15.29
N ALA A 385 -3.42 17.62 -15.40
CA ALA A 385 -2.05 17.95 -15.81
C ALA A 385 -0.99 17.47 -14.80
N GLY A 386 -1.21 17.66 -13.51
CA GLY A 386 -0.28 17.17 -12.46
C GLY A 386 -0.19 15.65 -12.45
N THR A 387 -1.32 14.96 -12.65
CA THR A 387 -1.39 13.51 -12.77
C THR A 387 -0.59 13.01 -13.99
N LEU A 388 -0.79 13.61 -15.17
CA LEU A 388 -0.03 13.29 -16.38
C LEU A 388 1.48 13.36 -16.14
N VAL A 389 1.95 14.48 -15.57
CA VAL A 389 3.39 14.70 -15.31
C VAL A 389 3.94 13.67 -14.33
N MET A 390 3.21 13.40 -13.23
CA MET A 390 3.58 12.41 -12.23
C MET A 390 3.66 11.01 -12.85
N MET A 391 2.63 10.58 -13.57
CA MET A 391 2.56 9.23 -14.14
C MET A 391 3.64 8.99 -15.19
N VAL A 392 3.84 9.92 -16.11
CA VAL A 392 4.90 9.79 -17.13
C VAL A 392 6.28 9.67 -16.48
N ASN A 393 6.57 10.50 -15.47
CA ASN A 393 7.85 10.42 -14.77
C ASN A 393 7.97 9.12 -13.98
N PHE A 394 6.92 8.68 -13.28
CA PHE A 394 6.90 7.41 -12.55
C PHE A 394 7.25 6.22 -13.47
N TYR A 395 6.69 6.15 -14.66
CA TYR A 395 7.02 5.10 -15.63
C TYR A 395 8.45 5.20 -16.15
N GLN A 396 9.00 6.40 -16.27
CA GLN A 396 10.43 6.60 -16.60
C GLN A 396 11.32 6.06 -15.46
N GLN A 397 10.99 6.39 -14.21
CA GLN A 397 11.76 5.92 -13.06
C GLN A 397 11.66 4.40 -12.87
N LEU A 398 10.50 3.78 -13.10
CA LEU A 398 10.32 2.32 -13.04
C LEU A 398 11.27 1.54 -13.96
N LYS A 399 11.77 2.14 -15.05
CA LYS A 399 12.78 1.52 -15.91
C LYS A 399 14.15 1.47 -15.29
N ASN A 400 14.45 2.46 -14.44
CA ASN A 400 15.80 2.69 -13.91
C ASN A 400 15.98 2.05 -12.53
N VAL A 401 14.92 2.00 -11.73
CA VAL A 401 14.95 1.48 -10.35
C VAL A 401 14.04 0.26 -10.21
N PRO A 402 14.52 -0.82 -9.58
CA PRO A 402 13.77 -2.08 -9.51
C PRO A 402 12.61 -2.04 -8.51
N ILE A 403 12.57 -1.08 -7.59
CA ILE A 403 11.60 -0.98 -6.50
C ILE A 403 10.54 0.05 -6.85
N LYS A 404 9.27 -0.38 -6.87
CA LYS A 404 8.12 0.47 -7.25
C LYS A 404 7.98 1.70 -6.34
N ALA A 405 8.14 1.52 -5.02
CA ALA A 405 8.08 2.64 -4.07
C ALA A 405 9.23 3.64 -4.29
N GLU A 406 10.42 3.17 -4.67
CA GLU A 406 11.54 4.08 -4.98
C GLU A 406 11.30 4.83 -6.30
N ALA A 407 10.70 4.19 -7.31
CA ALA A 407 10.31 4.87 -8.54
C ALA A 407 9.29 5.99 -8.27
N LEU A 408 8.32 5.73 -7.39
CA LEU A 408 7.35 6.75 -6.94
C LEU A 408 8.07 7.88 -6.19
N ARG A 409 8.95 7.54 -5.24
CA ARG A 409 9.76 8.51 -4.49
C ARG A 409 10.54 9.43 -5.41
N GLN A 410 11.25 8.90 -6.41
CA GLN A 410 12.02 9.72 -7.35
C GLN A 410 11.13 10.69 -8.13
N SER A 411 9.92 10.29 -8.48
CA SER A 411 8.96 11.14 -9.16
C SER A 411 8.40 12.23 -8.23
N GLN A 412 8.10 11.88 -6.98
CA GLN A 412 7.67 12.84 -5.96
C GLN A 412 8.76 13.88 -5.69
N LEU A 413 10.02 13.45 -5.58
CA LEU A 413 11.17 14.34 -5.40
C LEU A 413 11.38 15.27 -6.60
N ALA A 414 11.21 14.77 -7.81
CA ALA A 414 11.35 15.56 -9.01
C ALA A 414 10.25 16.66 -9.12
N MET A 415 9.00 16.35 -8.68
CA MET A 415 7.94 17.36 -8.55
C MET A 415 8.26 18.35 -7.44
N LEU A 416 8.57 17.90 -6.23
CA LEU A 416 8.92 18.73 -5.08
C LEU A 416 10.03 19.75 -5.40
N ARG A 417 10.98 19.36 -6.23
CA ARG A 417 12.12 20.19 -6.64
C ARG A 417 11.84 21.07 -7.87
N GLY A 418 10.60 21.11 -8.35
CA GLY A 418 10.23 21.87 -9.55
C GLY A 418 10.94 21.43 -10.84
N GLN A 419 11.34 20.16 -10.92
CA GLN A 419 12.08 19.62 -12.07
C GLN A 419 11.16 19.06 -13.16
N LEU A 420 9.86 18.93 -12.88
CA LEU A 420 8.89 18.34 -13.79
C LEU A 420 7.92 19.40 -14.33
N HIS A 421 7.77 19.40 -15.65
CA HIS A 421 6.89 20.30 -16.38
C HIS A 421 6.20 19.53 -17.52
N LEU A 422 5.03 20.03 -17.96
CA LEU A 422 4.33 19.51 -19.15
C LEU A 422 5.18 19.56 -20.44
N GLN A 423 6.17 20.44 -20.50
CA GLN A 423 7.09 20.55 -21.63
C GLN A 423 8.25 19.54 -21.61
N SER A 424 8.23 18.57 -20.70
CA SER A 424 9.25 17.48 -20.70
C SER A 424 9.16 16.64 -21.97
N SER A 425 10.33 16.21 -22.49
CA SER A 425 10.48 15.63 -23.83
C SER A 425 9.51 14.49 -24.19
N PRO A 426 9.15 13.55 -23.31
CA PRO A 426 8.18 12.51 -23.67
C PRO A 426 6.74 13.04 -23.78
N ILE A 427 6.35 13.95 -22.87
CA ILE A 427 5.03 14.56 -22.85
C ILE A 427 4.89 15.48 -24.06
N GLN A 428 5.90 16.31 -24.35
CA GLN A 428 5.88 17.24 -25.49
C GLN A 428 5.70 16.52 -26.82
N ARG A 429 6.38 15.38 -27.05
CA ARG A 429 6.18 14.57 -28.26
C ARG A 429 4.74 14.08 -28.41
N ALA A 430 4.14 13.60 -27.33
CA ALA A 430 2.75 13.14 -27.35
C ALA A 430 1.75 14.29 -27.57
N ILE A 431 2.07 15.49 -27.06
CA ILE A 431 1.32 16.73 -27.29
C ILE A 431 1.37 17.14 -28.77
N ASP A 432 2.58 17.12 -29.37
CA ASP A 432 2.78 17.49 -30.78
C ASP A 432 1.99 16.56 -31.71
N GLU A 433 1.82 15.30 -31.34
CA GLU A 433 1.03 14.31 -32.11
C GLU A 433 -0.49 14.48 -31.94
N THR A 434 -0.98 14.96 -30.80
CA THR A 434 -2.41 14.92 -30.44
C THR A 434 -3.06 16.29 -30.27
N SER A 435 -2.29 17.38 -30.29
CA SER A 435 -2.66 18.73 -29.84
C SER A 435 -3.06 18.81 -28.35
N LEU A 436 -2.51 19.75 -27.62
CA LEU A 436 -2.81 19.95 -26.20
C LEU A 436 -4.24 20.52 -26.05
N PRO A 437 -5.13 19.88 -25.31
CA PRO A 437 -6.45 20.43 -25.01
C PRO A 437 -6.34 21.84 -24.39
N ALA A 438 -7.25 22.76 -24.77
CA ALA A 438 -7.20 24.16 -24.35
C ALA A 438 -7.16 24.30 -22.82
N ASP A 439 -7.88 23.43 -22.09
CA ASP A 439 -7.95 23.42 -20.64
C ASP A 439 -6.59 23.10 -19.99
N LEU A 440 -5.77 22.28 -20.65
CA LEU A 440 -4.43 21.93 -20.18
C LEU A 440 -3.39 23.03 -20.54
N GLN A 441 -3.62 23.82 -21.58
CA GLN A 441 -2.69 24.90 -21.97
C GLN A 441 -2.51 25.95 -20.89
N ASN A 442 -3.56 26.23 -20.13
CA ASN A 442 -3.54 27.21 -19.04
C ASN A 442 -2.79 26.68 -17.81
N THR A 443 -2.76 25.36 -17.60
CA THR A 443 -2.09 24.68 -16.48
C THR A 443 -0.59 24.50 -16.71
N VAL A 444 -0.09 24.74 -17.93
CA VAL A 444 1.33 24.59 -18.33
C VAL A 444 2.28 25.48 -17.50
N LYS A 445 1.76 26.51 -16.82
CA LYS A 445 2.56 27.46 -16.05
C LYS A 445 2.61 27.16 -14.56
N ASP A 446 1.89 26.14 -14.09
CA ASP A 446 1.78 25.88 -12.66
C ASP A 446 3.06 25.28 -12.11
N ASP A 447 3.47 25.79 -10.96
CA ASP A 447 4.49 25.17 -10.12
C ASP A 447 3.89 23.91 -9.47
N LEU A 448 4.38 22.74 -9.88
CA LEU A 448 3.93 21.45 -9.38
C LEU A 448 4.67 21.00 -8.11
N SER A 449 5.44 21.88 -7.47
CA SER A 449 6.21 21.57 -6.25
C SER A 449 5.34 21.49 -4.99
N HIS A 450 4.14 22.05 -5.02
CA HIS A 450 3.22 21.98 -3.86
C HIS A 450 2.83 20.51 -3.55
N PRO A 451 2.79 20.08 -2.27
CA PRO A 451 2.44 18.71 -1.88
C PRO A 451 1.09 18.21 -2.41
N TYR A 452 0.16 19.10 -2.72
CA TYR A 452 -1.10 18.76 -3.40
C TYR A 452 -0.89 17.87 -4.64
N TYR A 453 0.17 18.09 -5.42
CA TYR A 453 0.40 17.40 -6.68
C TYR A 453 1.07 16.04 -6.52
N TRP A 454 1.94 15.88 -5.52
CA TRP A 454 2.77 14.67 -5.42
C TRP A 454 2.47 13.81 -4.19
N ALA A 455 2.02 14.40 -3.07
CA ALA A 455 1.80 13.65 -1.83
C ALA A 455 0.52 12.79 -1.85
N ALA A 456 -0.37 13.03 -2.81
CA ALA A 456 -1.57 12.24 -3.02
C ALA A 456 -1.24 10.79 -3.37
N PHE A 457 -0.18 10.55 -4.15
CA PHE A 457 0.14 9.25 -4.72
C PHE A 457 0.78 8.33 -3.70
N THR A 458 0.19 7.15 -3.53
CA THR A 458 0.59 6.17 -2.52
C THR A 458 0.77 4.80 -3.16
N MET A 459 1.90 4.14 -2.85
CA MET A 459 2.13 2.74 -3.21
C MET A 459 1.47 1.84 -2.18
N ILE A 460 0.55 0.99 -2.62
CA ILE A 460 -0.26 0.09 -1.80
C ILE A 460 0.12 -1.35 -2.11
N GLY A 461 0.25 -2.19 -1.08
CA GLY A 461 0.64 -3.59 -1.27
C GLY A 461 2.15 -3.80 -1.37
N ASN A 462 2.61 -4.74 -2.18
CA ASN A 462 4.03 -5.07 -2.32
C ASN A 462 4.81 -3.93 -3.00
N PRO A 463 5.65 -3.16 -2.29
CA PRO A 463 6.34 -1.99 -2.83
C PRO A 463 7.66 -2.33 -3.56
N TRP A 464 8.15 -3.57 -3.39
CA TRP A 464 9.45 -4.08 -3.89
C TRP A 464 9.43 -4.56 -5.33
#